data_2716e96df8cbad93d074a24f5b2dd62d
#
_entry.id   2716e96df8cbad93d074a24f5b2dd62d
#
_cell.length_a   1.000
_cell.length_b   1.000
_cell.length_c   1.000
_cell.angle_alpha   90.00
_cell.angle_beta   90.00
_cell.angle_gamma   90.00
#
_symmetry.space_group_name_H-M   'P 1'
#
loop_
_entity.id
_entity.type
_entity.pdbx_description
1 polymer ?
#
loop_
_entity_poly.entity_id
_entity_poly.type
_entity_poly.pdbx_seq_one_letter_code
_entity_poly.pdbx_strand_id
1 'polypeptide(L)'
;MGVISLIAAILNALLLLYVFVMLARMILDFMPMLNREWRPRGAGLVAAEIVYTVTDPPIRFFRRFIPPLRLGPVAIDLAFTVTLVACFILIGLTRSLAG
;
A
#
# COMPACT_ATOMS: atom_id res chain seq x y z
N MET A 1 29.03 2.50 -0.41
CA MET A 1 29.20 1.15 0.15
C MET A 1 29.23 1.19 1.65
N GLY A 2 29.28 0.04 2.27
CA GLY A 2 29.32 -0.04 3.71
C GLY A 2 27.93 0.13 4.32
N VAL A 3 27.87 0.94 5.37
CA VAL A 3 26.65 1.06 6.20
C VAL A 3 25.50 1.68 5.40
N ILE A 4 25.77 2.71 4.62
CA ILE A 4 24.72 3.40 3.84
C ILE A 4 24.12 2.44 2.81
N SER A 5 24.97 1.69 2.11
CA SER A 5 24.54 0.72 1.12
C SER A 5 23.69 -0.40 1.78
N LEU A 6 24.11 -0.86 2.95
CA LEU A 6 23.40 -1.89 3.69
C LEU A 6 22.02 -1.40 4.15
N ILE A 7 21.98 -0.19 4.72
CA ILE A 7 20.71 0.40 5.17
C ILE A 7 19.77 0.59 4.00
N ALA A 8 20.29 1.10 2.86
CA ALA A 8 19.49 1.30 1.67
C ALA A 8 18.94 -0.02 1.13
N ALA A 9 19.73 -1.09 1.17
CA ALA A 9 19.30 -2.41 0.73
C ALA A 9 18.17 -2.95 1.62
N ILE A 10 18.28 -2.76 2.93
CA ILE A 10 17.24 -3.19 3.87
C ILE A 10 15.96 -2.38 3.64
N LEU A 11 16.07 -1.07 3.49
CA LEU A 11 14.91 -0.23 3.22
C LEU A 11 14.26 -0.59 1.89
N ASN A 12 15.06 -0.90 0.87
CA ASN A 12 14.54 -1.33 -0.42
C ASN A 12 13.71 -2.61 -0.28
N ALA A 13 14.24 -3.59 0.46
CA ALA A 13 13.54 -4.84 0.69
C ALA A 13 12.22 -4.62 1.45
N LEU A 14 12.22 -3.77 2.47
CA LEU A 14 11.03 -3.45 3.23
C LEU A 14 9.99 -2.71 2.38
N LEU A 15 10.43 -1.81 1.50
CA LEU A 15 9.53 -1.10 0.60
C LEU A 15 8.89 -2.05 -0.41
N LEU A 16 9.67 -3.00 -0.94
CA LEU A 16 9.11 -4.01 -1.84
C LEU A 16 8.05 -4.85 -1.15
N LEU A 17 8.34 -5.28 0.09
CA LEU A 17 7.37 -6.01 0.89
C LEU A 17 6.11 -5.18 1.12
N TYR A 18 6.29 -3.89 1.41
CA TYR A 18 5.17 -2.98 1.64
C TYR A 18 4.29 -2.83 0.39
N VAL A 19 4.90 -2.75 -0.79
CA VAL A 19 4.15 -2.70 -2.04
C VAL A 19 3.30 -3.96 -2.23
N PHE A 20 3.84 -5.14 -1.90
CA PHE A 20 3.06 -6.37 -1.95
C PHE A 20 1.86 -6.32 -1.00
N VAL A 21 2.05 -5.78 0.20
CA VAL A 21 0.96 -5.60 1.15
C VAL A 21 -0.08 -4.62 0.62
N MET A 22 0.36 -3.55 -0.03
CA MET A 22 -0.53 -2.58 -0.68
C MET A 22 -1.36 -3.21 -1.79
N LEU A 23 -0.74 -4.09 -2.57
CA LEU A 23 -1.45 -4.82 -3.63
C LEU A 23 -2.49 -5.77 -3.03
N ALA A 24 -2.16 -6.41 -1.92
CA ALA A 24 -3.13 -7.26 -1.20
C ALA A 24 -4.31 -6.42 -0.72
N ARG A 25 -4.06 -5.23 -0.20
CA ARG A 25 -5.12 -4.30 0.19
C ARG A 25 -6.01 -3.93 -1.00
N MET A 26 -5.40 -3.68 -2.16
CA MET A 26 -6.14 -3.36 -3.38
C MET A 26 -7.10 -4.50 -3.75
N ILE A 27 -6.61 -5.74 -3.67
CA ILE A 27 -7.44 -6.91 -3.96
C ILE A 27 -8.59 -7.00 -2.95
N LEU A 28 -8.31 -6.80 -1.66
CA LEU A 28 -9.33 -6.82 -0.62
C LEU A 28 -10.39 -5.75 -0.84
N ASP A 29 -9.99 -4.57 -1.33
CA ASP A 29 -10.93 -3.49 -1.62
C ASP A 29 -11.82 -3.79 -2.82
N PHE A 30 -11.28 -4.50 -3.83
CA PHE A 30 -12.03 -4.81 -5.03
C PHE A 30 -12.94 -6.03 -4.89
N MET A 31 -12.62 -6.98 -4.01
CA MET A 31 -13.42 -8.20 -3.88
C MET A 31 -14.89 -7.93 -3.54
N PRO A 32 -15.23 -7.05 -2.59
CA PRO A 32 -16.65 -6.74 -2.33
C PRO A 32 -17.36 -6.09 -3.51
N MET A 33 -16.62 -5.40 -4.39
CA MET A 33 -17.20 -4.80 -5.60
C MET A 33 -17.56 -5.84 -6.63
N LEU A 34 -16.79 -6.94 -6.69
CA LEU A 34 -17.03 -8.04 -7.61
C LEU A 34 -18.07 -9.03 -7.08
N ASN A 35 -18.08 -9.22 -5.76
CA ASN A 35 -18.99 -10.14 -5.10
C ASN A 35 -19.45 -9.52 -3.77
N ARG A 36 -20.68 -9.05 -3.73
CA ARG A 36 -21.24 -8.37 -2.55
C ARG A 36 -21.35 -9.26 -1.33
N GLU A 37 -21.42 -10.58 -1.54
CA GLU A 37 -21.53 -11.54 -0.45
C GLU A 37 -20.16 -11.96 0.08
N TRP A 38 -19.08 -11.57 -0.61
CA TRP A 38 -17.74 -11.95 -0.20
C TRP A 38 -17.35 -11.22 1.08
N ARG A 39 -16.92 -11.98 2.07
CA ARG A 39 -16.39 -11.45 3.33
C ARG A 39 -15.29 -12.36 3.84
N PRO A 40 -14.14 -11.81 4.27
CA PRO A 40 -13.11 -12.64 4.89
C PRO A 40 -13.61 -13.17 6.24
N ARG A 41 -13.26 -14.42 6.53
CA ARG A 41 -13.65 -15.08 7.77
C ARG A 41 -12.46 -15.80 8.38
N GLY A 42 -12.48 -15.96 9.73
CA GLY A 42 -11.45 -16.69 10.45
C GLY A 42 -10.07 -16.09 10.23
N ALA A 43 -9.12 -16.93 9.81
CA ALA A 43 -7.74 -16.49 9.56
C ALA A 43 -7.66 -15.43 8.47
N GLY A 44 -8.54 -15.51 7.46
CA GLY A 44 -8.62 -14.50 6.41
C GLY A 44 -8.99 -13.13 6.94
N LEU A 45 -9.90 -13.06 7.93
CA LEU A 45 -10.28 -11.81 8.55
C LEU A 45 -9.10 -11.20 9.31
N VAL A 46 -8.35 -11.99 10.05
CA VAL A 46 -7.16 -11.52 10.78
C VAL A 46 -6.13 -10.99 9.80
N ALA A 47 -5.88 -11.73 8.71
CA ALA A 47 -4.93 -11.30 7.68
C ALA A 47 -5.37 -9.97 7.05
N ALA A 48 -6.65 -9.82 6.74
CA ALA A 48 -7.19 -8.58 6.17
C ALA A 48 -7.01 -7.41 7.15
N GLU A 49 -7.27 -7.61 8.43
CA GLU A 49 -7.08 -6.57 9.44
C GLU A 49 -5.62 -6.14 9.55
N ILE A 50 -4.68 -7.08 9.48
CA ILE A 50 -3.26 -6.77 9.50
C ILE A 50 -2.89 -5.93 8.26
N VAL A 51 -3.36 -6.32 7.08
CA VAL A 51 -3.10 -5.59 5.84
C VAL A 51 -3.59 -4.15 5.95
N TYR A 52 -4.83 -3.94 6.40
CA TYR A 52 -5.37 -2.59 6.55
C TYR A 52 -4.62 -1.80 7.61
N THR A 53 -4.29 -2.40 8.74
CA THR A 53 -3.58 -1.72 9.82
C THR A 53 -2.21 -1.23 9.37
N VAL A 54 -1.49 -2.05 8.60
CA VAL A 54 -0.15 -1.71 8.11
C VAL A 54 -0.18 -0.66 7.01
N THR A 55 -1.21 -0.69 6.15
CA THR A 55 -1.30 0.21 5.00
C THR A 55 -2.03 1.51 5.30
N ASP A 56 -2.83 1.58 6.35
CA ASP A 56 -3.61 2.77 6.68
C ASP A 56 -2.79 4.02 6.98
N PRO A 57 -1.67 3.97 7.76
CA PRO A 57 -0.99 5.20 8.18
C PRO A 57 -0.61 6.13 7.03
N PRO A 58 0.13 5.69 5.98
CA PRO A 58 0.48 6.60 4.89
C PRO A 58 -0.73 7.01 4.06
N ILE A 59 -1.70 6.12 3.88
CA ILE A 59 -2.90 6.43 3.10
C ILE A 59 -3.73 7.50 3.82
N ARG A 60 -3.90 7.39 5.13
CA ARG A 60 -4.60 8.40 5.91
C ARG A 60 -3.88 9.75 5.88
N PHE A 61 -2.55 9.72 5.91
CA PHE A 61 -1.76 10.93 5.83
C PHE A 61 -2.05 11.67 4.52
N PHE A 62 -1.99 10.98 3.40
CA PHE A 62 -2.26 11.59 2.10
C PHE A 62 -3.73 11.96 1.92
N ARG A 63 -4.63 11.21 2.54
CA ARG A 63 -6.07 11.49 2.43
C ARG A 63 -6.46 12.82 3.07
N ARG A 64 -5.66 13.32 4.02
CA ARG A 64 -5.88 14.64 4.60
C ARG A 64 -5.75 15.75 3.58
N PHE A 65 -4.91 15.55 2.57
CA PHE A 65 -4.62 16.55 1.54
C PHE A 65 -5.35 16.27 0.24
N ILE A 66 -5.64 15.01 -0.04
CA ILE A 66 -6.20 14.55 -1.30
C ILE A 66 -7.52 13.82 -1.01
N PRO A 67 -8.68 14.48 -1.21
CA PRO A 67 -9.96 13.81 -1.01
C PRO A 67 -10.20 12.77 -2.09
N PRO A 68 -10.97 11.70 -1.78
CA PRO A 68 -11.31 10.71 -2.78
C PRO A 68 -12.12 11.31 -3.92
N LEU A 69 -11.80 10.91 -5.15
CA LEU A 69 -12.51 11.35 -6.34
C LEU A 69 -13.73 10.46 -6.56
N ARG A 70 -14.89 11.07 -6.56
CA ARG A 70 -16.14 10.35 -6.81
C ARG A 70 -16.62 10.59 -8.22
N LEU A 71 -16.78 9.50 -8.99
CA LEU A 71 -17.27 9.52 -10.35
C LEU A 71 -18.55 8.68 -10.39
N GLY A 72 -19.69 9.33 -10.09
CA GLY A 72 -20.95 8.62 -10.01
C GLY A 72 -20.95 7.58 -8.88
N PRO A 73 -21.27 6.32 -9.17
CA PRO A 73 -21.29 5.27 -8.14
C PRO A 73 -19.90 4.78 -7.72
N VAL A 74 -18.84 5.21 -8.42
CA VAL A 74 -17.48 4.77 -8.16
C VAL A 74 -16.70 5.85 -7.44
N ALA A 75 -16.02 5.47 -6.36
CA ALA A 75 -15.09 6.36 -5.66
C ALA A 75 -13.67 5.86 -5.89
N ILE A 76 -12.80 6.76 -6.35
CA ILE A 76 -11.39 6.46 -6.58
C ILE A 76 -10.58 7.05 -5.43
N ASP A 77 -9.82 6.19 -4.72
CA ASP A 77 -8.98 6.62 -3.63
C ASP A 77 -7.63 7.09 -4.18
N LEU A 78 -7.54 8.40 -4.42
CA LEU A 78 -6.32 9.00 -4.93
C LEU A 78 -5.18 8.93 -3.93
N ALA A 79 -5.49 8.91 -2.63
CA ALA A 79 -4.47 8.78 -1.59
C ALA A 79 -3.75 7.45 -1.66
N PHE A 80 -4.47 6.37 -1.97
CA PHE A 80 -3.87 5.05 -2.19
C PHE A 80 -2.90 5.09 -3.37
N THR A 81 -3.31 5.68 -4.49
CA THR A 81 -2.46 5.81 -5.68
C THR A 81 -1.21 6.63 -5.37
N VAL A 82 -1.36 7.76 -4.68
CA VAL A 82 -0.22 8.61 -4.29
C VAL A 82 0.73 7.85 -3.39
N THR A 83 0.20 7.06 -2.45
CA THR A 83 1.03 6.23 -1.57
C THR A 83 1.86 5.22 -2.37
N LEU A 84 1.24 4.56 -3.35
CA LEU A 84 1.97 3.62 -4.21
C LEU A 84 3.06 4.33 -5.01
N VAL A 85 2.75 5.48 -5.59
CA VAL A 85 3.74 6.25 -6.36
C VAL A 85 4.90 6.65 -5.46
N ALA A 86 4.61 7.11 -4.24
CA ALA A 86 5.66 7.46 -3.28
C ALA A 86 6.54 6.25 -2.95
N CYS A 87 5.94 5.08 -2.77
CA CYS A 87 6.69 3.84 -2.53
C CYS A 87 7.62 3.52 -3.70
N PHE A 88 7.14 3.64 -4.94
CA PHE A 88 7.96 3.37 -6.11
C PHE A 88 9.12 4.36 -6.25
N ILE A 89 8.89 5.63 -5.94
CA ILE A 89 9.95 6.63 -5.93
C ILE A 89 11.01 6.28 -4.89
N LEU A 90 10.60 5.92 -3.67
CA LEU A 90 11.51 5.54 -2.61
C LEU A 90 12.28 4.26 -2.95
N ILE A 91 11.64 3.30 -3.62
CA ILE A 91 12.30 2.08 -4.08
C ILE A 91 13.42 2.45 -5.06
N GLY A 92 13.13 3.33 -6.01
CA GLY A 92 14.13 3.79 -6.96
C GLY A 92 15.31 4.47 -6.29
N LEU A 93 15.03 5.34 -5.30
CA LEU A 93 16.10 6.04 -4.57
C LEU A 93 16.94 5.08 -3.73
N THR A 94 16.32 4.16 -3.02
CA THR A 94 17.06 3.20 -2.19
C THR A 94 17.86 2.22 -3.05
N ARG A 95 17.32 1.83 -4.19
CA ARG A 95 18.06 0.98 -5.13
C ARG A 95 19.31 1.68 -5.67
N SER A 96 19.18 2.95 -5.97
CA SER A 96 20.32 3.76 -6.42
C SER A 96 21.40 3.85 -5.35
N LEU A 97 21.02 4.00 -4.08
CA LEU A 97 21.98 4.08 -2.98
C LEU A 97 22.57 2.72 -2.61
N ALA A 98 21.83 1.64 -2.83
CA ALA A 98 22.28 0.27 -2.50
C ALA A 98 23.19 -0.29 -3.59
N GLY A 99 22.98 0.13 -4.81
CA GLY A 99 23.74 -0.34 -5.95
C GLY A 99 24.87 0.61 -6.29
#